data_624ca09a7caaa8e47fd1d734fa3abb75
#
_entry.id   624ca09a7caaa8e47fd1d734fa3abb75
#
_cell.length_a   1.000
_cell.length_b   1.000
_cell.length_c   1.000
_cell.angle_alpha   90.00
_cell.angle_beta   90.00
_cell.angle_gamma   90.00
#
_symmetry.space_group_name_H-M   'P 1'
#
loop_
_entity.id
_entity.type
_entity.pdbx_description
1 polymer ?
#
loop_
_entity_poly.entity_id
_entity_poly.type
_entity_poly.pdbx_seq_one_letter_code
_entity_poly.pdbx_strand_id
1 'polypeptide(L)'
;MKQSKITCITRSFQAIMAFVLCFQLAAGVAAQTPKSGHKSRPKLNVALGLTSMYDDNILKYSEEYINRFLNQEDEGRFQIETYDDVVLSPEIQLDVTYRIFHGLNTALNAEYKLTGFVMNEVKNRSFLSFGLRQFITKKASIKISYNYIPEFYVRHFRDDDWVEVIGYTTESFKPFSFTKNNYGIEAQNTFMKNTRIRLGIDYAHYYYNQHFTEYDCNNLAYEINLRQSVNKLLKVEFGYTYTQSKAKGYDEAGETRLLSNDADGSFNDNLFLIRALYNLPEIRKIKHGVDVKCEFGKRYYTSEKSPEQDQFHVGRTDNNLFLNGSYIMELSKAIEVSAFFNWFNRKADSEVEQNKQLISEEKDYNQHQVGLAFTYKFKI
;
A
#
# COMPACT_ATOMS: atom_id res chain seq x y z
N MET A 1 1.91 -2.15 28.96
CA MET A 1 2.14 -0.94 28.15
C MET A 1 3.60 -0.52 27.92
N LYS A 2 4.55 -0.63 28.87
CA LYS A 2 5.96 -0.24 28.65
C LYS A 2 6.79 -1.21 27.79
N GLN A 3 6.48 -2.51 27.76
CA GLN A 3 7.24 -3.49 26.98
C GLN A 3 6.99 -3.42 25.47
N SER A 4 5.77 -3.03 25.01
CA SER A 4 5.47 -2.90 23.58
C SER A 4 6.18 -1.72 22.91
N LYS A 5 6.35 -0.60 23.64
CA LYS A 5 7.10 0.58 23.12
C LYS A 5 8.58 0.27 22.85
N ILE A 6 9.21 -0.55 23.70
CA ILE A 6 10.62 -0.96 23.53
C ILE A 6 10.78 -1.89 22.32
N THR A 7 9.82 -2.78 22.08
CA THR A 7 9.88 -3.74 20.96
C THR A 7 9.71 -3.05 19.60
N CYS A 8 8.85 -2.03 19.50
CA CYS A 8 8.67 -1.27 18.26
C CYS A 8 9.92 -0.42 17.93
N ILE A 9 10.49 0.25 18.93
CA ILE A 9 11.71 1.06 18.76
C ILE A 9 12.91 0.16 18.38
N THR A 10 13.07 -1.02 19.00
CA THR A 10 14.15 -1.96 18.65
C THR A 10 13.98 -2.55 17.25
N ARG A 11 12.77 -2.87 16.79
CA ARG A 11 12.52 -3.35 15.42
C ARG A 11 12.79 -2.25 14.39
N SER A 12 12.39 -1.00 14.66
CA SER A 12 12.71 0.15 13.80
C SER A 12 14.22 0.41 13.75
N PHE A 13 14.92 0.25 14.87
CA PHE A 13 16.38 0.39 14.93
C PHE A 13 17.10 -0.73 14.18
N GLN A 14 16.61 -1.97 14.23
CA GLN A 14 17.13 -3.10 13.45
C GLN A 14 16.92 -2.90 11.95
N ALA A 15 15.78 -2.35 11.53
CA ALA A 15 15.52 -2.00 10.12
C ALA A 15 16.47 -0.89 9.63
N ILE A 16 16.72 0.14 10.45
CA ILE A 16 17.69 1.20 10.17
C ILE A 16 19.11 0.62 10.07
N MET A 17 19.51 -0.26 10.99
CA MET A 17 20.82 -0.92 10.97
C MET A 17 21.00 -1.82 9.75
N ALA A 18 19.98 -2.60 9.37
CA ALA A 18 20.00 -3.40 8.15
C ALA A 18 20.11 -2.51 6.90
N PHE A 19 19.43 -1.36 6.91
CA PHE A 19 19.49 -0.36 5.85
C PHE A 19 20.88 0.27 5.72
N VAL A 20 21.52 0.63 6.85
CA VAL A 20 22.90 1.14 6.90
C VAL A 20 23.89 0.06 6.44
N LEU A 21 23.67 -1.21 6.79
CA LEU A 21 24.51 -2.33 6.35
C LEU A 21 24.42 -2.58 4.85
N CYS A 22 23.19 -2.51 4.26
CA CYS A 22 22.99 -2.56 2.81
C CYS A 22 23.68 -1.39 2.10
N PHE A 23 23.67 -0.19 2.72
CA PHE A 23 24.37 0.99 2.22
C PHE A 23 25.89 0.80 2.23
N GLN A 24 26.45 0.24 3.31
CA GLN A 24 27.89 -0.04 3.41
C GLN A 24 28.32 -1.12 2.41
N LEU A 25 27.49 -2.16 2.17
CA LEU A 25 27.73 -3.17 1.16
C LEU A 25 27.69 -2.58 -0.26
N ALA A 26 26.72 -1.73 -0.56
CA ALA A 26 26.63 -1.04 -1.85
C ALA A 26 27.83 -0.09 -2.07
N ALA A 27 28.26 0.64 -1.05
CA ALA A 27 29.44 1.49 -1.08
C ALA A 27 30.75 0.67 -1.19
N GLY A 28 30.83 -0.48 -0.51
CA GLY A 28 31.97 -1.40 -0.57
C GLY A 28 32.13 -2.05 -1.95
N VAL A 29 31.05 -2.43 -2.61
CA VAL A 29 31.08 -2.95 -4.00
C VAL A 29 31.50 -1.85 -4.98
N ALA A 30 31.12 -0.59 -4.74
CA ALA A 30 31.56 0.52 -5.57
C ALA A 30 33.07 0.82 -5.44
N ALA A 31 33.71 0.46 -4.30
CA ALA A 31 35.13 0.69 -4.04
C ALA A 31 36.07 -0.38 -4.61
N GLN A 32 35.58 -1.59 -4.93
CA GLN A 32 36.39 -2.75 -5.34
C GLN A 32 36.46 -3.00 -6.86
N THR A 33 36.25 -2.02 -7.72
CA THR A 33 36.28 -2.25 -9.17
C THR A 33 37.70 -2.34 -9.76
N PRO A 34 38.02 -3.34 -10.62
CA PRO A 34 39.32 -3.46 -11.27
C PRO A 34 39.57 -2.34 -12.30
N LYS A 35 40.81 -1.98 -12.43
CA LYS A 35 41.31 -0.97 -13.39
C LYS A 35 41.23 -1.47 -14.84
N SER A 36 40.15 -1.22 -15.56
CA SER A 36 40.17 -1.24 -17.03
C SER A 36 39.10 -0.33 -17.63
N GLY A 37 39.48 0.50 -18.59
CA GLY A 37 38.80 1.30 -19.58
C GLY A 37 37.38 1.83 -19.30
N HIS A 38 37.20 3.15 -19.34
CA HIS A 38 35.96 3.95 -19.29
C HIS A 38 34.98 3.59 -18.15
N LYS A 39 35.35 3.96 -16.93
CA LYS A 39 34.54 3.78 -15.73
C LYS A 39 33.41 4.81 -15.67
N SER A 40 32.18 4.43 -15.96
CA SER A 40 31.04 5.20 -15.49
C SER A 40 30.99 5.09 -13.96
N ARG A 41 31.09 6.21 -13.25
CA ARG A 41 30.90 6.23 -11.80
C ARG A 41 29.45 5.90 -11.45
N PRO A 42 29.18 5.17 -10.35
CA PRO A 42 27.82 5.00 -9.88
C PRO A 42 27.21 6.38 -9.59
N LYS A 43 25.93 6.52 -9.90
CA LYS A 43 25.16 7.73 -9.56
C LYS A 43 24.28 7.39 -8.39
N LEU A 44 24.46 8.09 -7.29
CA LEU A 44 23.62 7.99 -6.10
C LEU A 44 22.70 9.20 -6.02
N ASN A 45 21.40 8.97 -5.96
CA ASN A 45 20.40 9.97 -5.64
C ASN A 45 19.75 9.61 -4.30
N VAL A 46 19.59 10.59 -3.45
CA VAL A 46 18.89 10.45 -2.17
C VAL A 46 17.73 11.45 -2.17
N ALA A 47 16.55 11.01 -1.76
CA ALA A 47 15.42 11.89 -1.52
C ALA A 47 14.93 11.72 -0.09
N LEU A 48 14.68 12.84 0.57
CA LEU A 48 14.00 12.92 1.86
C LEU A 48 12.62 13.51 1.63
N GLY A 49 11.60 12.78 2.03
CA GLY A 49 10.21 13.19 1.94
C GLY A 49 9.60 13.44 3.32
N LEU A 50 8.66 14.36 3.38
CA LEU A 50 7.75 14.54 4.51
C LEU A 50 6.36 14.84 3.96
N THR A 51 5.40 13.99 4.28
CA THR A 51 3.99 14.25 3.98
C THR A 51 3.26 14.53 5.29
N SER A 52 2.44 15.57 5.29
CA SER A 52 1.49 15.90 6.36
C SER A 52 0.10 15.95 5.76
N MET A 53 -0.84 15.21 6.32
CA MET A 53 -2.22 15.19 5.83
C MET A 53 -3.21 15.07 6.99
N TYR A 54 -4.38 15.64 6.79
CA TYR A 54 -5.57 15.35 7.59
C TYR A 54 -6.36 14.24 6.89
N ASP A 55 -6.80 13.25 7.66
CA ASP A 55 -7.60 12.10 7.24
C ASP A 55 -8.87 12.07 8.08
N ASP A 56 -10.03 12.19 7.46
CA ASP A 56 -11.33 12.31 8.14
C ASP A 56 -11.91 10.94 8.55
N ASN A 57 -11.30 9.83 8.15
CA ASN A 57 -11.80 8.48 8.46
C ASN A 57 -10.68 7.43 8.43
N ILE A 58 -9.81 7.46 9.45
CA ILE A 58 -8.57 6.65 9.51
C ILE A 58 -8.80 5.13 9.55
N LEU A 59 -9.98 4.66 9.95
CA LEU A 59 -10.33 3.25 9.99
C LEU A 59 -11.27 2.81 8.86
N LYS A 60 -11.64 3.75 7.97
CA LYS A 60 -12.60 3.49 6.88
C LYS A 60 -13.90 2.90 7.42
N TYR A 61 -14.45 3.57 8.40
CA TYR A 61 -15.74 3.23 8.97
C TYR A 61 -16.90 3.75 8.12
N SER A 62 -18.00 3.01 8.13
CA SER A 62 -19.28 3.50 7.66
C SER A 62 -19.81 4.61 8.59
N GLU A 63 -20.80 5.36 8.13
CA GLU A 63 -21.48 6.37 8.96
C GLU A 63 -22.07 5.74 10.22
N GLU A 64 -22.65 4.54 10.11
CA GLU A 64 -23.19 3.78 11.24
C GLU A 64 -22.12 3.48 12.29
N TYR A 65 -20.94 3.03 11.87
CA TYR A 65 -19.83 2.75 12.80
C TYR A 65 -19.22 4.00 13.41
N ILE A 66 -19.20 5.11 12.69
CA ILE A 66 -18.79 6.42 13.25
C ILE A 66 -19.78 6.86 14.33
N ASN A 67 -21.08 6.67 14.09
CA ASN A 67 -22.12 7.00 15.08
C ASN A 67 -21.99 6.11 16.33
N ARG A 68 -21.76 4.80 16.18
CA ARG A 68 -21.49 3.90 17.31
C ARG A 68 -20.26 4.31 18.12
N PHE A 69 -19.19 4.72 17.43
CA PHE A 69 -18.00 5.26 18.08
C PHE A 69 -18.31 6.52 18.90
N LEU A 70 -19.02 7.48 18.32
CA LEU A 70 -19.40 8.74 18.99
C LEU A 70 -20.33 8.51 20.18
N ASN A 71 -21.22 7.54 20.10
CA ASN A 71 -22.16 7.14 21.17
C ASN A 71 -21.52 6.21 22.21
N GLN A 72 -20.23 5.82 22.03
CA GLN A 72 -19.51 4.86 22.89
C GLN A 72 -20.21 3.49 22.97
N GLU A 73 -20.82 3.07 21.89
CA GLU A 73 -21.39 1.73 21.75
C GLU A 73 -20.29 0.68 21.52
N ASP A 74 -20.60 -0.60 21.76
CA ASP A 74 -19.68 -1.73 21.56
C ASP A 74 -18.33 -1.51 22.27
N GLU A 75 -18.35 -1.36 23.59
CA GLU A 75 -17.15 -1.21 24.40
C GLU A 75 -16.11 -2.31 24.08
N GLY A 76 -14.86 -1.91 23.85
CA GLY A 76 -13.77 -2.81 23.43
C GLY A 76 -13.52 -2.84 21.91
N ARG A 77 -14.50 -2.54 21.07
CA ARG A 77 -14.35 -2.48 19.61
C ARG A 77 -13.47 -1.33 19.16
N PHE A 78 -13.62 -0.17 19.78
CA PHE A 78 -12.99 1.08 19.36
C PHE A 78 -11.76 1.37 20.23
N GLN A 79 -10.59 0.90 19.79
CA GLN A 79 -9.29 1.15 20.43
C GLN A 79 -8.57 2.34 19.78
N ILE A 80 -9.33 3.40 19.49
CA ILE A 80 -8.88 4.67 18.90
C ILE A 80 -9.40 5.82 19.74
N GLU A 81 -8.70 6.95 19.72
CA GLU A 81 -9.11 8.17 20.42
C GLU A 81 -10.04 9.02 19.56
N THR A 82 -9.80 9.07 18.25
CA THR A 82 -10.63 9.81 17.28
C THR A 82 -10.79 8.99 16.01
N TYR A 83 -11.88 9.19 15.26
CA TYR A 83 -12.09 8.54 13.96
C TYR A 83 -11.36 9.25 12.81
N ASP A 84 -10.89 10.46 13.03
CA ASP A 84 -10.05 11.28 12.16
C ASP A 84 -8.66 11.46 12.76
N ASP A 85 -7.69 11.93 11.97
CA ASP A 85 -6.35 12.22 12.49
C ASP A 85 -5.53 13.11 11.57
N VAL A 86 -4.50 13.73 12.14
CA VAL A 86 -3.39 14.30 11.38
C VAL A 86 -2.29 13.24 11.25
N VAL A 87 -1.90 12.94 10.02
CA VAL A 87 -0.92 11.90 9.70
C VAL A 87 0.37 12.52 9.19
N LEU A 88 1.49 12.17 9.81
CA LEU A 88 2.84 12.58 9.40
C LEU A 88 3.57 11.38 8.83
N SER A 89 4.13 11.53 7.62
CA SER A 89 4.84 10.43 6.96
C SER A 89 6.22 10.88 6.47
N PRO A 90 7.27 10.77 7.29
CA PRO A 90 8.65 10.90 6.83
C PRO A 90 9.07 9.70 5.98
N GLU A 91 9.86 9.98 4.94
CA GLU A 91 10.31 8.99 3.97
C GLU A 91 11.74 9.25 3.54
N ILE A 92 12.50 8.20 3.31
CA ILE A 92 13.81 8.24 2.68
C ILE A 92 13.84 7.30 1.49
N GLN A 93 14.29 7.80 0.33
CA GLN A 93 14.51 7.02 -0.89
C GLN A 93 15.96 7.09 -1.31
N LEU A 94 16.51 5.94 -1.72
CA LEU A 94 17.85 5.78 -2.24
C LEU A 94 17.79 5.14 -3.63
N ASP A 95 18.41 5.78 -4.62
CA ASP A 95 18.54 5.27 -5.97
C ASP A 95 20.00 5.22 -6.37
N VAL A 96 20.50 4.02 -6.65
CA VAL A 96 21.84 3.80 -7.16
C VAL A 96 21.75 3.32 -8.60
N THR A 97 22.36 4.04 -9.55
CA THR A 97 22.42 3.60 -10.94
C THR A 97 23.85 3.37 -11.34
N TYR A 98 24.14 2.19 -11.86
CA TYR A 98 25.45 1.78 -12.35
C TYR A 98 25.33 0.97 -13.65
N ARG A 99 26.39 0.97 -14.46
CA ARG A 99 26.44 0.17 -15.71
C ARG A 99 27.18 -1.13 -15.46
N ILE A 100 26.45 -2.26 -15.31
CA ILE A 100 27.02 -3.56 -14.99
C ILE A 100 27.07 -4.43 -16.26
N PHE A 101 25.93 -4.70 -16.87
CA PHE A 101 25.82 -5.63 -17.98
C PHE A 101 25.87 -4.92 -19.33
N HIS A 102 26.84 -5.30 -20.19
CA HIS A 102 26.99 -4.78 -21.56
C HIS A 102 26.90 -3.25 -21.68
N GLY A 103 27.35 -2.50 -20.65
CA GLY A 103 27.26 -1.05 -20.63
C GLY A 103 25.85 -0.48 -20.43
N LEU A 104 24.86 -1.34 -20.15
CA LEU A 104 23.49 -0.93 -19.84
C LEU A 104 23.32 -0.65 -18.35
N ASN A 105 22.37 0.21 -18.01
CA ASN A 105 22.11 0.60 -16.63
C ASN A 105 21.49 -0.52 -15.83
N THR A 106 21.98 -0.70 -14.61
CA THR A 106 21.34 -1.41 -13.52
C THR A 106 20.97 -0.35 -12.47
N ALA A 107 19.73 -0.33 -12.01
CA ALA A 107 19.27 0.58 -10.97
C ALA A 107 18.80 -0.22 -9.75
N LEU A 108 19.35 0.14 -8.59
CA LEU A 108 18.90 -0.33 -7.28
C LEU A 108 18.11 0.81 -6.65
N ASN A 109 16.95 0.52 -6.11
CA ASN A 109 16.18 1.46 -5.31
C ASN A 109 15.84 0.84 -3.95
N ALA A 110 15.86 1.66 -2.92
CA ALA A 110 15.39 1.33 -1.58
C ALA A 110 14.59 2.49 -1.03
N GLU A 111 13.51 2.19 -0.32
CA GLU A 111 12.63 3.17 0.29
C GLU A 111 12.28 2.71 1.70
N TYR A 112 12.27 3.63 2.64
CA TYR A 112 11.73 3.45 3.97
C TYR A 112 10.81 4.60 4.31
N LYS A 113 9.57 4.27 4.69
CA LYS A 113 8.53 5.24 5.04
C LYS A 113 7.94 4.89 6.39
N LEU A 114 7.81 5.87 7.24
CA LEU A 114 7.00 5.81 8.45
C LEU A 114 5.66 6.51 8.20
N THR A 115 4.62 6.05 8.86
CA THR A 115 3.33 6.72 8.89
C THR A 115 2.93 6.81 10.35
N GLY A 116 2.95 8.02 10.90
CA GLY A 116 2.60 8.31 12.29
C GLY A 116 1.27 9.05 12.36
N PHE A 117 0.39 8.56 13.19
CA PHE A 117 -0.89 9.16 13.52
C PHE A 117 -0.72 9.93 14.83
N VAL A 118 -1.15 11.20 14.86
CA VAL A 118 -0.88 12.10 15.99
C VAL A 118 -1.68 11.68 17.22
N MET A 119 -2.97 11.37 17.02
CA MET A 119 -3.88 10.98 18.11
C MET A 119 -3.90 9.45 18.28
N ASN A 120 -3.87 8.69 17.18
CA ASN A 120 -4.13 7.25 17.17
C ASN A 120 -2.83 6.45 16.95
N GLU A 121 -1.91 6.46 17.92
CA GLU A 121 -0.61 5.79 17.81
C GLU A 121 -0.72 4.30 17.43
N VAL A 122 -1.82 3.61 17.77
CA VAL A 122 -2.09 2.21 17.40
C VAL A 122 -2.07 1.98 15.87
N LYS A 123 -2.31 3.04 15.09
CA LYS A 123 -2.28 3.02 13.62
C LYS A 123 -0.88 3.25 13.04
N ASN A 124 0.12 3.57 13.85
CA ASN A 124 1.48 3.81 13.39
C ASN A 124 2.03 2.58 12.66
N ARG A 125 2.64 2.80 11.51
CA ARG A 125 3.18 1.72 10.68
C ARG A 125 4.41 2.14 9.90
N SER A 126 5.18 1.16 9.46
CA SER A 126 6.33 1.37 8.57
C SER A 126 6.17 0.56 7.27
N PHE A 127 6.82 1.04 6.24
CA PHE A 127 6.89 0.41 4.94
C PHE A 127 8.34 0.37 4.47
N LEU A 128 8.76 -0.76 3.94
CA LEU A 128 10.07 -0.99 3.37
C LEU A 128 9.94 -1.49 1.94
N SER A 129 10.71 -0.94 1.01
CA SER A 129 10.71 -1.37 -0.38
C SER A 129 12.13 -1.48 -0.92
N PHE A 130 12.38 -2.53 -1.70
CA PHE A 130 13.61 -2.74 -2.43
C PHE A 130 13.29 -3.08 -3.88
N GLY A 131 14.10 -2.61 -4.80
CA GLY A 131 13.97 -2.93 -6.21
C GLY A 131 15.30 -3.00 -6.93
N LEU A 132 15.40 -3.96 -7.84
CA LEU A 132 16.50 -4.10 -8.78
C LEU A 132 15.93 -4.03 -10.20
N ARG A 133 16.31 -3.01 -10.95
CA ARG A 133 15.95 -2.86 -12.36
C ARG A 133 17.15 -3.02 -13.23
N GLN A 134 17.11 -4.00 -14.15
CA GLN A 134 18.09 -4.21 -15.17
C GLN A 134 17.54 -3.75 -16.53
N PHE A 135 18.25 -2.82 -17.19
CA PHE A 135 17.96 -2.49 -18.58
C PHE A 135 18.55 -3.55 -19.49
N ILE A 136 17.72 -4.13 -20.36
CA ILE A 136 18.12 -5.14 -21.36
C ILE A 136 18.46 -4.44 -22.67
N THR A 137 17.77 -3.34 -22.95
CA THR A 137 18.04 -2.42 -24.05
C THR A 137 17.88 -0.96 -23.55
N LYS A 138 18.12 0.02 -24.43
CA LYS A 138 17.82 1.44 -24.09
C LYS A 138 16.34 1.69 -23.87
N LYS A 139 15.44 0.76 -24.29
CA LYS A 139 13.98 0.92 -24.23
C LYS A 139 13.28 -0.14 -23.38
N ALA A 140 13.96 -1.23 -23.08
CA ALA A 140 13.38 -2.36 -22.33
C ALA A 140 14.14 -2.60 -21.04
N SER A 141 13.41 -2.95 -19.97
CA SER A 141 13.97 -3.32 -18.67
C SER A 141 13.09 -4.35 -17.97
N ILE A 142 13.72 -5.11 -17.07
CA ILE A 142 13.05 -5.97 -16.09
C ILE A 142 13.36 -5.43 -14.71
N LYS A 143 12.36 -5.39 -13.82
CA LYS A 143 12.49 -5.03 -12.41
C LYS A 143 12.03 -6.20 -11.55
N ILE A 144 12.79 -6.51 -10.52
CA ILE A 144 12.39 -7.37 -9.41
C ILE A 144 12.22 -6.45 -8.19
N SER A 145 11.19 -6.66 -7.40
CA SER A 145 10.91 -5.87 -6.20
C SER A 145 10.48 -6.73 -5.03
N TYR A 146 10.77 -6.23 -3.84
CA TYR A 146 10.29 -6.76 -2.57
C TYR A 146 9.78 -5.60 -1.71
N ASN A 147 8.55 -5.74 -1.19
CA ASN A 147 7.95 -4.77 -0.29
C ASN A 147 7.53 -5.48 1.00
N TYR A 148 7.74 -4.82 2.13
CA TYR A 148 7.48 -5.36 3.45
C TYR A 148 6.73 -4.36 4.32
N ILE A 149 5.65 -4.82 4.93
CA ILE A 149 4.92 -4.11 5.97
C ILE A 149 4.98 -5.00 7.21
N PRO A 150 5.75 -4.63 8.26
CA PRO A 150 5.98 -5.47 9.44
C PRO A 150 4.73 -5.67 10.29
N GLU A 151 3.89 -4.66 10.34
CA GLU A 151 2.63 -4.70 11.07
C GLU A 151 1.69 -3.63 10.51
N PHE A 152 0.49 -4.04 10.19
CA PHE A 152 -0.58 -3.17 9.73
C PHE A 152 -1.82 -3.41 10.58
N TYR A 153 -2.09 -2.52 11.53
CA TYR A 153 -3.31 -2.54 12.32
C TYR A 153 -4.48 -2.02 11.47
N VAL A 154 -5.52 -2.84 11.33
CA VAL A 154 -6.75 -2.48 10.63
C VAL A 154 -7.73 -1.86 11.63
N ARG A 155 -8.23 -2.65 12.59
CA ARG A 155 -9.17 -2.27 13.66
C ARG A 155 -9.28 -3.41 14.68
N HIS A 156 -10.13 -3.30 15.69
CA HIS A 156 -10.51 -4.46 16.49
C HIS A 156 -11.75 -5.13 15.90
N PHE A 157 -11.69 -6.45 15.85
CA PHE A 157 -12.83 -7.30 15.56
C PHE A 157 -13.09 -8.22 16.74
N ARG A 158 -14.33 -8.72 16.83
CA ARG A 158 -14.64 -9.77 17.75
C ARG A 158 -13.96 -11.06 17.28
N ASP A 159 -13.33 -11.74 18.21
CA ASP A 159 -12.74 -13.05 18.04
C ASP A 159 -13.80 -14.06 18.50
N ASP A 160 -14.36 -14.84 17.59
CA ASP A 160 -15.52 -15.70 17.87
C ASP A 160 -15.11 -16.88 18.76
N ASP A 161 -13.90 -17.42 18.64
CA ASP A 161 -13.35 -18.45 19.52
C ASP A 161 -13.22 -17.95 20.96
N TRP A 162 -12.78 -16.70 21.10
CA TRP A 162 -12.69 -16.06 22.42
C TRP A 162 -14.07 -15.81 23.03
N VAL A 163 -15.09 -15.56 22.19
CA VAL A 163 -16.49 -15.48 22.63
C VAL A 163 -16.98 -16.82 23.17
N GLU A 164 -16.64 -17.94 22.56
CA GLU A 164 -17.01 -19.28 23.06
C GLU A 164 -16.42 -19.58 24.45
N VAL A 165 -15.22 -19.02 24.73
CA VAL A 165 -14.52 -19.25 26.00
C VAL A 165 -14.98 -18.31 27.12
N ILE A 166 -15.10 -17.00 26.82
CA ILE A 166 -15.32 -15.93 27.84
C ILE A 166 -16.65 -15.21 27.70
N GLY A 167 -17.45 -15.53 26.67
CA GLY A 167 -18.69 -14.85 26.34
C GLY A 167 -18.49 -13.49 25.65
N TYR A 168 -19.58 -12.78 25.42
CA TYR A 168 -19.59 -11.44 24.83
C TYR A 168 -19.12 -10.41 25.87
N THR A 169 -17.83 -10.11 25.88
CA THR A 169 -17.21 -9.12 26.77
C THR A 169 -16.35 -8.16 25.97
N THR A 170 -15.86 -7.09 26.59
CA THR A 170 -14.89 -6.16 25.97
C THR A 170 -13.59 -6.88 25.60
N GLU A 171 -13.23 -7.94 26.32
CA GLU A 171 -12.03 -8.73 26.08
C GLU A 171 -12.14 -9.66 24.87
N SER A 172 -13.36 -9.91 24.36
CA SER A 172 -13.57 -10.67 23.12
C SER A 172 -13.21 -9.89 21.86
N PHE A 173 -12.99 -8.57 21.94
CA PHE A 173 -12.45 -7.79 20.84
C PHE A 173 -10.94 -7.85 20.82
N LYS A 174 -10.38 -8.27 19.69
CA LYS A 174 -8.95 -8.44 19.46
C LYS A 174 -8.45 -7.54 18.31
N PRO A 175 -7.18 -7.12 18.33
CA PRO A 175 -6.61 -6.33 17.23
C PRO A 175 -6.55 -7.17 15.96
N PHE A 176 -7.18 -6.71 14.90
CA PHE A 176 -7.06 -7.28 13.57
C PHE A 176 -5.89 -6.61 12.86
N SER A 177 -4.77 -7.30 12.77
CA SER A 177 -3.54 -6.80 12.19
C SER A 177 -2.81 -7.88 11.40
N PHE A 178 -2.00 -7.46 10.43
CA PHE A 178 -1.22 -8.38 9.60
C PHE A 178 0.18 -7.85 9.29
N THR A 179 1.08 -8.79 8.99
CA THR A 179 2.36 -8.58 8.32
C THR A 179 2.19 -8.90 6.84
N LYS A 180 2.79 -8.09 5.94
CA LYS A 180 2.72 -8.34 4.51
C LYS A 180 4.10 -8.44 3.89
N ASN A 181 4.33 -9.51 3.13
CA ASN A 181 5.45 -9.67 2.21
C ASN A 181 4.93 -9.62 0.77
N ASN A 182 5.52 -8.80 -0.08
CA ASN A 182 5.13 -8.69 -1.49
C ASN A 182 6.36 -8.77 -2.40
N TYR A 183 6.32 -9.68 -3.37
CA TYR A 183 7.35 -9.93 -4.37
C TYR A 183 6.80 -9.59 -5.75
N GLY A 184 7.53 -8.77 -6.50
CA GLY A 184 7.09 -8.32 -7.82
C GLY A 184 8.12 -8.57 -8.90
N ILE A 185 7.63 -8.87 -10.10
CA ILE A 185 8.42 -8.89 -11.34
C ILE A 185 7.70 -8.02 -12.35
N GLU A 186 8.41 -7.08 -12.95
CA GLU A 186 7.89 -6.14 -13.92
C GLU A 186 8.76 -6.13 -15.18
N ALA A 187 8.16 -6.26 -16.34
CA ALA A 187 8.78 -6.01 -17.62
C ALA A 187 8.24 -4.70 -18.22
N GLN A 188 9.13 -3.86 -18.69
CA GLN A 188 8.78 -2.56 -19.31
C GLN A 188 9.43 -2.41 -20.68
N ASN A 189 8.67 -1.88 -21.63
CA ASN A 189 9.21 -1.54 -22.95
C ASN A 189 8.59 -0.23 -23.47
N THR A 190 9.43 0.58 -24.14
CA THR A 190 8.99 1.74 -24.93
C THR A 190 9.00 1.33 -26.40
N PHE A 191 7.87 0.80 -26.89
CA PHE A 191 7.78 0.18 -28.21
C PHE A 191 7.50 1.17 -29.34
N MET A 192 6.81 2.30 -29.06
CA MET A 192 6.59 3.41 -29.99
C MET A 192 7.20 4.69 -29.43
N LYS A 193 7.31 5.71 -30.29
CA LYS A 193 7.70 7.05 -29.83
C LYS A 193 6.66 7.51 -28.81
N ASN A 194 7.14 7.78 -27.58
CA ASN A 194 6.30 8.29 -26.47
C ASN A 194 5.31 7.29 -25.86
N THR A 195 5.31 6.02 -26.25
CA THR A 195 4.40 4.99 -25.70
C THR A 195 5.19 3.94 -24.95
N ARG A 196 4.85 3.72 -23.69
CA ARG A 196 5.47 2.75 -22.81
C ARG A 196 4.42 1.78 -22.31
N ILE A 197 4.71 0.48 -22.43
CA ILE A 197 3.93 -0.59 -21.80
C ILE A 197 4.72 -1.15 -20.63
N ARG A 198 4.01 -1.52 -19.56
CA ARG A 198 4.50 -2.21 -18.40
C ARG A 198 3.59 -3.42 -18.12
N LEU A 199 4.19 -4.57 -17.91
CA LEU A 199 3.53 -5.80 -17.51
C LEU A 199 4.12 -6.22 -16.17
N GLY A 200 3.28 -6.53 -15.21
CA GLY A 200 3.66 -6.90 -13.86
C GLY A 200 2.99 -8.18 -13.40
N ILE A 201 3.70 -8.91 -12.54
CA ILE A 201 3.16 -9.99 -11.73
C ILE A 201 3.63 -9.73 -10.30
N ASP A 202 2.69 -9.69 -9.36
CA ASP A 202 2.95 -9.53 -7.95
C ASP A 202 2.37 -10.70 -7.17
N TYR A 203 3.19 -11.24 -6.25
CA TYR A 203 2.77 -12.25 -5.29
C TYR A 203 2.92 -11.67 -3.89
N ALA A 204 1.83 -11.62 -3.14
CA ALA A 204 1.84 -11.14 -1.77
C ALA A 204 1.31 -12.19 -0.81
N HIS A 205 1.99 -12.32 0.33
CA HIS A 205 1.54 -13.13 1.45
C HIS A 205 1.21 -12.23 2.63
N TYR A 206 0.03 -12.42 3.21
CA TYR A 206 -0.46 -11.74 4.40
C TYR A 206 -0.51 -12.74 5.54
N TYR A 207 0.15 -12.42 6.64
CA TYR A 207 0.14 -13.16 7.89
C TYR A 207 -0.64 -12.35 8.92
N TYR A 208 -1.80 -12.80 9.28
CA TYR A 208 -2.59 -12.18 10.33
C TYR A 208 -2.07 -12.59 11.71
N ASN A 209 -2.50 -11.89 12.73
CA ASN A 209 -2.13 -12.26 14.09
C ASN A 209 -2.85 -13.55 14.53
N GLN A 210 -2.48 -14.08 15.69
CA GLN A 210 -2.95 -15.38 16.20
C GLN A 210 -4.47 -15.51 16.40
N HIS A 211 -5.19 -14.38 16.42
CA HIS A 211 -6.64 -14.34 16.62
C HIS A 211 -7.44 -14.38 15.31
N PHE A 212 -6.77 -14.31 14.18
CA PHE A 212 -7.43 -14.17 12.88
C PHE A 212 -6.63 -14.87 11.77
N THR A 213 -6.08 -16.06 12.09
CA THR A 213 -5.22 -16.79 11.12
C THR A 213 -6.00 -17.38 9.95
N GLU A 214 -7.32 -17.48 10.05
CA GLU A 214 -8.24 -17.84 8.96
C GLU A 214 -8.16 -16.85 7.78
N TYR A 215 -7.79 -15.59 8.06
CA TYR A 215 -7.57 -14.55 7.04
C TYR A 215 -6.18 -14.57 6.41
N ASP A 216 -5.23 -15.42 6.89
CA ASP A 216 -3.94 -15.59 6.22
C ASP A 216 -4.19 -15.87 4.75
N CYS A 217 -3.57 -15.09 3.86
CA CYS A 217 -3.89 -15.22 2.44
C CYS A 217 -2.70 -15.01 1.52
N ASN A 218 -2.82 -15.65 0.34
CA ASN A 218 -1.92 -15.47 -0.79
C ASN A 218 -2.64 -14.70 -1.88
N ASN A 219 -2.05 -13.60 -2.32
CA ASN A 219 -2.55 -12.78 -3.40
C ASN A 219 -1.63 -12.89 -4.62
N LEU A 220 -2.21 -13.19 -5.76
CA LEU A 220 -1.51 -13.16 -7.04
C LEU A 220 -2.17 -12.09 -7.93
N ALA A 221 -1.38 -11.11 -8.34
CA ALA A 221 -1.86 -9.99 -9.16
C ALA A 221 -1.14 -9.95 -10.51
N TYR A 222 -1.88 -9.64 -11.56
CA TYR A 222 -1.39 -9.40 -12.91
C TYR A 222 -1.71 -7.97 -13.31
N GLU A 223 -0.70 -7.23 -13.73
CA GLU A 223 -0.83 -5.82 -14.10
C GLU A 223 -0.46 -5.59 -15.56
N ILE A 224 -1.25 -4.79 -16.25
CA ILE A 224 -0.89 -4.15 -17.51
C ILE A 224 -1.08 -2.64 -17.39
N ASN A 225 -0.07 -1.88 -17.82
CA ASN A 225 -0.09 -0.43 -17.74
C ASN A 225 0.46 0.17 -19.03
N LEU A 226 -0.29 1.11 -19.61
CA LEU A 226 0.06 1.82 -20.83
C LEU A 226 0.20 3.31 -20.53
N ARG A 227 1.41 3.86 -20.72
CA ARG A 227 1.67 5.29 -20.58
C ARG A 227 1.98 5.93 -21.93
N GLN A 228 1.23 6.97 -22.27
CA GLN A 228 1.38 7.75 -23.49
C GLN A 228 1.75 9.20 -23.15
N SER A 229 2.87 9.70 -23.71
CA SER A 229 3.11 11.14 -23.75
C SER A 229 2.41 11.71 -24.99
N VAL A 230 1.25 12.33 -24.78
CA VAL A 230 0.44 12.91 -25.87
C VAL A 230 1.20 14.07 -26.53
N ASN A 231 1.77 14.92 -25.70
CA ASN A 231 2.65 16.01 -26.11
C ASN A 231 3.68 16.30 -24.99
N LYS A 232 4.40 17.44 -25.08
CA LYS A 232 5.39 17.85 -24.07
C LYS A 232 4.77 18.18 -22.70
N LEU A 233 3.49 18.55 -22.68
CA LEU A 233 2.78 18.99 -21.48
C LEU A 233 1.93 17.88 -20.85
N LEU A 234 1.32 17.02 -21.67
CA LEU A 234 0.34 16.02 -21.23
C LEU A 234 0.89 14.61 -21.37
N LYS A 235 0.84 13.87 -20.28
CA LYS A 235 1.03 12.41 -20.22
C LYS A 235 -0.24 11.78 -19.66
N VAL A 236 -0.69 10.70 -20.27
CA VAL A 236 -1.82 9.89 -19.81
C VAL A 236 -1.37 8.47 -19.53
N GLU A 237 -2.01 7.82 -18.59
CA GLU A 237 -1.71 6.44 -18.19
C GLU A 237 -3.04 5.70 -18.01
N PHE A 238 -3.10 4.49 -18.54
CA PHE A 238 -4.20 3.55 -18.38
C PHE A 238 -3.63 2.26 -17.80
N GLY A 239 -4.25 1.76 -16.77
CA GLY A 239 -3.84 0.53 -16.11
C GLY A 239 -5.02 -0.41 -15.88
N TYR A 240 -4.73 -1.69 -15.83
CA TYR A 240 -5.64 -2.72 -15.37
C TYR A 240 -4.84 -3.70 -14.52
N THR A 241 -5.40 -4.05 -13.36
CA THR A 241 -4.85 -5.06 -12.47
C THR A 241 -5.95 -6.06 -12.11
N TYR A 242 -5.68 -7.34 -12.33
CA TYR A 242 -6.49 -8.43 -11.81
C TYR A 242 -5.77 -9.07 -10.64
N THR A 243 -6.45 -9.21 -9.51
CA THR A 243 -5.91 -9.87 -8.32
C THR A 243 -6.80 -11.02 -7.89
N GLN A 244 -6.21 -12.18 -7.66
CA GLN A 244 -6.84 -13.30 -6.97
C GLN A 244 -6.24 -13.41 -5.58
N SER A 245 -7.10 -13.39 -4.56
CA SER A 245 -6.76 -13.62 -3.16
C SER A 245 -7.37 -14.93 -2.68
N LYS A 246 -6.56 -15.77 -2.04
CA LYS A 246 -7.01 -17.03 -1.43
C LYS A 246 -6.68 -16.99 0.05
N ALA A 247 -7.72 -16.84 0.88
CA ALA A 247 -7.63 -16.94 2.33
C ALA A 247 -7.53 -18.41 2.77
N LYS A 248 -7.00 -18.64 3.95
CA LYS A 248 -6.92 -19.94 4.59
C LYS A 248 -8.35 -20.45 4.90
N GLY A 249 -9.20 -19.61 5.52
CA GLY A 249 -10.60 -19.85 5.76
C GLY A 249 -10.89 -20.90 6.83
N TYR A 250 -9.93 -21.15 7.74
CA TYR A 250 -10.01 -21.97 8.93
C TYR A 250 -8.82 -21.64 9.83
N ASP A 251 -8.90 -21.88 11.13
CA ASP A 251 -7.79 -21.64 12.05
C ASP A 251 -7.42 -22.87 12.89
N GLU A 252 -8.31 -23.79 13.13
CA GLU A 252 -8.06 -25.00 13.90
C GLU A 252 -7.33 -26.12 13.15
N ALA A 253 -6.62 -26.96 13.88
CA ALA A 253 -5.89 -28.09 13.32
C ALA A 253 -6.84 -29.22 12.88
N GLY A 254 -6.77 -29.60 11.61
CA GLY A 254 -7.58 -30.67 11.01
C GLY A 254 -8.82 -30.19 10.28
N GLU A 255 -9.11 -28.91 10.34
CA GLU A 255 -10.16 -28.28 9.56
C GLU A 255 -9.79 -28.06 8.10
N THR A 256 -10.80 -27.81 7.31
CA THR A 256 -10.68 -27.36 5.92
C THR A 256 -11.58 -26.15 5.72
N ARG A 257 -11.30 -25.34 4.72
CA ARG A 257 -12.08 -24.13 4.38
C ARG A 257 -13.60 -24.38 4.32
N LEU A 258 -14.04 -25.54 3.84
CA LEU A 258 -15.46 -25.85 3.70
C LEU A 258 -16.12 -26.36 5.00
N LEU A 259 -15.34 -26.93 5.91
CA LEU A 259 -15.83 -27.56 7.14
C LEU A 259 -15.68 -26.69 8.38
N SER A 260 -14.85 -25.65 8.28
CA SER A 260 -14.64 -24.68 9.37
C SER A 260 -15.87 -23.78 9.55
N ASN A 261 -16.09 -23.30 10.77
CA ASN A 261 -17.05 -22.23 11.10
C ASN A 261 -16.50 -20.81 10.83
N ASP A 262 -15.19 -20.68 10.53
CA ASP A 262 -14.54 -19.39 10.28
C ASP A 262 -14.94 -18.74 8.97
N ALA A 263 -14.69 -17.45 8.85
CA ALA A 263 -14.94 -16.70 7.64
C ALA A 263 -13.95 -17.02 6.49
N ASP A 264 -14.41 -17.02 5.25
CA ASP A 264 -13.56 -17.14 4.05
C ASP A 264 -13.44 -15.78 3.32
N GLY A 265 -12.39 -15.04 3.61
CA GLY A 265 -12.09 -13.76 3.01
C GLY A 265 -11.50 -13.80 1.58
N SER A 266 -11.62 -14.94 0.86
CA SER A 266 -11.12 -15.09 -0.52
C SER A 266 -11.89 -14.19 -1.50
N PHE A 267 -11.17 -13.62 -2.49
CA PHE A 267 -11.80 -12.73 -3.48
C PHE A 267 -11.04 -12.67 -4.80
N ASN A 268 -11.73 -12.19 -5.84
CA ASN A 268 -11.16 -11.70 -7.09
C ASN A 268 -11.40 -10.18 -7.19
N ASP A 269 -10.38 -9.42 -7.60
CA ASP A 269 -10.44 -7.95 -7.69
C ASP A 269 -10.02 -7.49 -9.09
N ASN A 270 -10.79 -6.59 -9.69
CA ASN A 270 -10.50 -5.94 -10.97
C ASN A 270 -10.33 -4.45 -10.72
N LEU A 271 -9.15 -3.92 -10.96
CA LEU A 271 -8.81 -2.52 -10.76
C LEU A 271 -8.45 -1.85 -12.08
N PHE A 272 -9.16 -0.78 -12.41
CA PHE A 272 -8.90 0.08 -13.57
C PHE A 272 -8.29 1.39 -13.10
N LEU A 273 -7.23 1.83 -13.77
CA LEU A 273 -6.51 3.08 -13.50
C LEU A 273 -6.59 4.00 -14.70
N ILE A 274 -6.90 5.27 -14.48
CA ILE A 274 -6.69 6.36 -15.41
C ILE A 274 -5.91 7.47 -14.66
N ARG A 275 -4.83 7.96 -15.27
CA ARG A 275 -4.03 9.07 -14.71
C ARG A 275 -3.65 10.05 -15.79
N ALA A 276 -3.74 11.33 -15.50
CA ALA A 276 -3.29 12.41 -16.35
C ALA A 276 -2.30 13.32 -15.59
N LEU A 277 -1.12 13.50 -16.15
CA LEU A 277 -0.13 14.45 -15.64
C LEU A 277 0.00 15.59 -16.66
N TYR A 278 -0.33 16.80 -16.24
CA TYR A 278 -0.24 18.00 -17.05
C TYR A 278 0.80 18.97 -16.49
N ASN A 279 1.86 19.22 -17.28
CA ASN A 279 2.87 20.21 -16.94
C ASN A 279 2.36 21.58 -17.34
N LEU A 280 2.22 22.47 -16.39
CA LEU A 280 1.83 23.87 -16.61
C LEU A 280 3.03 24.70 -17.11
N PRO A 281 2.80 25.86 -17.74
CA PRO A 281 3.86 26.80 -18.07
C PRO A 281 4.65 27.21 -16.81
N GLU A 282 5.96 27.39 -16.95
CA GLU A 282 6.79 27.86 -15.85
C GLU A 282 6.40 29.30 -15.45
N ILE A 283 6.27 29.53 -14.14
CA ILE A 283 6.01 30.86 -13.55
C ILE A 283 7.22 31.21 -12.70
N ARG A 284 7.91 32.31 -13.01
CA ARG A 284 9.11 32.77 -12.29
C ARG A 284 10.20 31.69 -12.13
N LYS A 285 10.43 30.89 -13.19
CA LYS A 285 11.35 29.74 -13.21
C LYS A 285 10.96 28.55 -12.29
N ILE A 286 9.78 28.58 -11.73
CA ILE A 286 9.20 27.46 -10.98
C ILE A 286 8.39 26.64 -11.96
N LYS A 287 8.62 25.32 -11.98
CA LYS A 287 7.81 24.40 -12.76
C LYS A 287 6.60 23.97 -11.96
N HIS A 288 5.47 23.93 -12.65
CA HIS A 288 4.20 23.56 -12.07
C HIS A 288 3.59 22.36 -12.80
N GLY A 289 2.88 21.52 -12.08
CA GLY A 289 2.16 20.40 -12.67
C GLY A 289 0.90 20.09 -11.91
N VAL A 290 -0.05 19.51 -12.62
CA VAL A 290 -1.27 18.93 -12.05
C VAL A 290 -1.26 17.44 -12.36
N ASP A 291 -1.48 16.62 -11.36
CA ASP A 291 -1.60 15.18 -11.48
C ASP A 291 -3.01 14.77 -10.99
N VAL A 292 -3.77 14.13 -11.87
CA VAL A 292 -5.10 13.61 -11.54
C VAL A 292 -5.11 12.12 -11.79
N LYS A 293 -5.54 11.36 -10.79
CA LYS A 293 -5.62 9.91 -10.84
C LYS A 293 -7.02 9.46 -10.41
N CYS A 294 -7.59 8.53 -11.17
CA CYS A 294 -8.83 7.84 -10.85
C CYS A 294 -8.57 6.33 -10.88
N GLU A 295 -8.96 5.63 -9.84
CA GLU A 295 -8.97 4.17 -9.79
C GLU A 295 -10.40 3.71 -9.50
N PHE A 296 -10.88 2.75 -10.28
CA PHE A 296 -12.15 2.06 -10.07
C PHE A 296 -11.86 0.57 -9.90
N GLY A 297 -12.22 0.03 -8.74
CA GLY A 297 -12.04 -1.36 -8.37
C GLY A 297 -13.38 -2.06 -8.18
N LYS A 298 -13.50 -3.29 -8.68
CA LYS A 298 -14.64 -4.15 -8.39
C LYS A 298 -14.14 -5.49 -7.87
N ARG A 299 -14.47 -5.76 -6.61
CA ARG A 299 -14.08 -6.97 -5.89
C ARG A 299 -15.28 -7.88 -5.73
N TYR A 300 -15.06 -9.16 -6.01
CA TYR A 300 -16.03 -10.23 -5.84
C TYR A 300 -15.48 -11.22 -4.82
N TYR A 301 -16.16 -11.37 -3.70
CA TYR A 301 -15.82 -12.41 -2.73
C TYR A 301 -16.21 -13.77 -3.26
N THR A 302 -15.40 -14.78 -2.96
CA THR A 302 -15.52 -16.13 -3.54
C THR A 302 -15.71 -17.18 -2.45
N SER A 303 -16.23 -16.80 -1.28
CA SER A 303 -16.59 -17.75 -0.23
C SER A 303 -17.65 -18.74 -0.73
N GLU A 304 -17.40 -20.02 -0.53
CA GLU A 304 -18.31 -21.13 -0.89
C GLU A 304 -19.09 -21.65 0.34
N LYS A 305 -18.98 -20.93 1.48
CA LYS A 305 -19.72 -21.26 2.71
C LYS A 305 -21.20 -20.91 2.60
N SER A 306 -22.00 -21.34 3.58
CA SER A 306 -23.38 -20.91 3.64
C SER A 306 -23.49 -19.44 4.07
N PRO A 307 -24.56 -18.72 3.68
CA PRO A 307 -24.77 -17.33 4.11
C PRO A 307 -24.86 -17.13 5.62
N GLU A 308 -25.25 -18.17 6.36
CA GLU A 308 -25.31 -18.17 7.84
C GLU A 308 -23.94 -18.31 8.46
N GLN A 309 -23.03 -19.09 7.84
CA GLN A 309 -21.66 -19.29 8.34
C GLN A 309 -20.74 -18.12 8.03
N ASP A 310 -20.90 -17.48 6.86
CA ASP A 310 -20.03 -16.41 6.41
C ASP A 310 -20.85 -15.25 5.81
N GLN A 311 -21.63 -14.59 6.66
CA GLN A 311 -22.56 -13.53 6.26
C GLN A 311 -21.87 -12.29 5.64
N PHE A 312 -20.57 -12.10 5.88
CA PHE A 312 -19.83 -10.94 5.40
C PHE A 312 -19.13 -11.16 4.06
N HIS A 313 -19.00 -12.39 3.58
CA HIS A 313 -18.25 -12.68 2.36
C HIS A 313 -19.07 -13.40 1.30
N VAL A 314 -20.06 -14.24 1.68
CA VAL A 314 -20.89 -14.96 0.72
C VAL A 314 -21.70 -13.99 -0.16
N GLY A 315 -21.49 -14.07 -1.49
CA GLY A 315 -22.19 -13.24 -2.47
C GLY A 315 -21.84 -11.75 -2.42
N ARG A 316 -20.86 -11.35 -1.62
CA ARG A 316 -20.47 -9.94 -1.47
C ARG A 316 -19.70 -9.42 -2.67
N THR A 317 -20.03 -8.19 -3.05
CA THR A 317 -19.31 -7.39 -4.06
C THR A 317 -19.00 -6.01 -3.49
N ASP A 318 -17.75 -5.55 -3.65
CA ASP A 318 -17.34 -4.19 -3.26
C ASP A 318 -17.00 -3.38 -4.52
N ASN A 319 -17.62 -2.23 -4.69
CA ASN A 319 -17.24 -1.21 -5.67
C ASN A 319 -16.40 -0.14 -4.95
N ASN A 320 -15.16 0.04 -5.39
CA ASN A 320 -14.21 0.97 -4.80
C ASN A 320 -13.88 2.07 -5.81
N LEU A 321 -13.95 3.32 -5.39
CA LEU A 321 -13.51 4.47 -6.16
C LEU A 321 -12.43 5.21 -5.39
N PHE A 322 -11.34 5.52 -6.07
CA PHE A 322 -10.30 6.40 -5.55
C PHE A 322 -10.04 7.53 -6.55
N LEU A 323 -10.12 8.76 -6.07
CA LEU A 323 -9.74 9.96 -6.82
C LEU A 323 -8.60 10.66 -6.09
N ASN A 324 -7.57 11.06 -6.83
CA ASN A 324 -6.49 11.90 -6.35
C ASN A 324 -6.35 13.10 -7.27
N GLY A 325 -6.21 14.27 -6.69
CA GLY A 325 -5.78 15.50 -7.39
C GLY A 325 -4.59 16.09 -6.67
N SER A 326 -3.51 16.39 -7.38
CA SER A 326 -2.30 16.97 -6.81
C SER A 326 -1.83 18.16 -7.64
N TYR A 327 -1.45 19.23 -6.98
CA TYR A 327 -0.73 20.36 -7.56
C TYR A 327 0.71 20.32 -7.10
N ILE A 328 1.64 20.25 -8.05
CA ILE A 328 3.06 20.02 -7.81
C ILE A 328 3.85 21.25 -8.20
N MET A 329 4.79 21.67 -7.38
CA MET A 329 5.73 22.78 -7.62
C MET A 329 7.17 22.30 -7.47
N GLU A 330 7.97 22.36 -8.56
CA GLU A 330 9.42 22.18 -8.47
C GLU A 330 10.07 23.55 -8.21
N LEU A 331 10.25 23.91 -6.92
CA LEU A 331 10.85 25.19 -6.51
C LEU A 331 12.32 25.29 -6.95
N SER A 332 13.00 24.16 -7.01
CA SER A 332 14.36 24.01 -7.52
C SER A 332 14.59 22.59 -8.01
N LYS A 333 15.79 22.29 -8.53
CA LYS A 333 16.19 20.92 -8.89
C LYS A 333 16.23 19.97 -7.67
N ALA A 334 16.34 20.54 -6.47
CA ALA A 334 16.45 19.80 -5.22
C ALA A 334 15.14 19.79 -4.43
N ILE A 335 14.26 20.78 -4.61
CA ILE A 335 13.08 20.99 -3.75
C ILE A 335 11.81 20.89 -4.57
N GLU A 336 10.93 19.98 -4.15
CA GLU A 336 9.59 19.80 -4.67
C GLU A 336 8.57 19.89 -3.52
N VAL A 337 7.47 20.61 -3.76
CA VAL A 337 6.34 20.73 -2.85
C VAL A 337 5.08 20.37 -3.61
N SER A 338 4.18 19.65 -2.98
CA SER A 338 2.86 19.40 -3.56
C SER A 338 1.76 19.54 -2.52
N ALA A 339 0.60 20.02 -2.99
CA ALA A 339 -0.66 19.96 -2.26
C ALA A 339 -1.55 18.92 -2.94
N PHE A 340 -2.26 18.13 -2.17
CA PHE A 340 -3.09 17.07 -2.71
C PHE A 340 -4.40 16.91 -1.95
N PHE A 341 -5.36 16.33 -2.66
CA PHE A 341 -6.63 15.85 -2.13
C PHE A 341 -6.86 14.43 -2.61
N ASN A 342 -7.27 13.54 -1.70
CA ASN A 342 -7.70 12.18 -1.98
C ASN A 342 -9.15 11.99 -1.56
N TRP A 343 -9.90 11.27 -2.34
CA TRP A 343 -11.21 10.78 -2.00
C TRP A 343 -11.29 9.28 -2.25
N PHE A 344 -11.69 8.55 -1.22
CA PHE A 344 -11.98 7.13 -1.27
C PHE A 344 -13.45 6.91 -0.99
N ASN A 345 -14.07 6.06 -1.80
CA ASN A 345 -15.44 5.62 -1.59
C ASN A 345 -15.51 4.12 -1.80
N ARG A 346 -16.17 3.42 -0.90
CA ARG A 346 -16.56 2.02 -1.08
C ARG A 346 -18.05 1.90 -0.94
N LYS A 347 -18.65 1.13 -1.85
CA LYS A 347 -20.01 0.63 -1.78
C LYS A 347 -19.97 -0.90 -1.85
N ALA A 348 -20.44 -1.53 -0.80
CA ALA A 348 -20.53 -2.97 -0.65
C ALA A 348 -21.98 -3.42 -0.80
N ASP A 349 -22.16 -4.53 -1.49
CA ASP A 349 -23.47 -5.14 -1.75
C ASP A 349 -23.36 -6.67 -1.61
N SER A 350 -24.47 -7.37 -1.51
CA SER A 350 -24.53 -8.83 -1.50
C SER A 350 -25.64 -9.35 -2.41
N GLU A 351 -25.38 -10.47 -3.07
CA GLU A 351 -26.41 -11.24 -3.78
C GLU A 351 -27.39 -11.91 -2.81
N VAL A 352 -26.98 -12.09 -1.54
CA VAL A 352 -27.79 -12.66 -0.46
C VAL A 352 -28.61 -11.55 0.19
N GLU A 353 -29.92 -11.51 -0.08
CA GLU A 353 -30.81 -10.41 0.31
C GLU A 353 -30.78 -10.11 1.82
N GLN A 354 -30.75 -11.17 2.68
CA GLN A 354 -30.72 -11.01 4.12
C GLN A 354 -29.44 -10.35 4.64
N ASN A 355 -28.33 -10.38 3.88
CA ASN A 355 -27.03 -9.85 4.29
C ASN A 355 -26.78 -8.45 3.75
N LYS A 356 -27.56 -7.95 2.80
CA LYS A 356 -27.33 -6.66 2.11
C LYS A 356 -27.21 -5.49 3.08
N GLN A 357 -28.20 -5.35 3.95
CA GLN A 357 -28.23 -4.23 4.89
C GLN A 357 -27.01 -4.27 5.83
N LEU A 358 -26.75 -5.43 6.43
CA LEU A 358 -25.62 -5.63 7.32
C LEU A 358 -24.27 -5.33 6.65
N ILE A 359 -24.10 -5.80 5.41
CA ILE A 359 -22.87 -5.56 4.63
C ILE A 359 -22.71 -4.07 4.32
N SER A 360 -23.75 -3.39 3.85
CA SER A 360 -23.70 -1.97 3.57
C SER A 360 -23.40 -1.15 4.82
N GLU A 361 -24.11 -1.40 5.92
CA GLU A 361 -23.90 -0.71 7.19
C GLU A 361 -22.48 -0.88 7.74
N GLU A 362 -21.85 -2.03 7.54
CA GLU A 362 -20.51 -2.30 8.07
C GLU A 362 -19.36 -1.93 7.12
N LYS A 363 -19.58 -2.01 5.81
CA LYS A 363 -18.47 -1.97 4.84
C LYS A 363 -18.47 -0.76 3.93
N ASP A 364 -19.60 -0.05 3.79
CA ASP A 364 -19.63 1.23 3.07
C ASP A 364 -18.78 2.26 3.81
N TYR A 365 -18.05 3.07 3.08
CA TYR A 365 -17.39 4.23 3.67
C TYR A 365 -17.04 5.31 2.65
N ASN A 366 -16.93 6.52 3.16
CA ASN A 366 -16.28 7.65 2.52
C ASN A 366 -15.07 8.07 3.35
N GLN A 367 -14.01 8.50 2.67
CA GLN A 367 -12.81 9.03 3.32
C GLN A 367 -12.23 10.13 2.45
N HIS A 368 -11.91 11.25 3.07
CA HIS A 368 -11.23 12.37 2.43
C HIS A 368 -9.91 12.63 3.12
N GLN A 369 -8.91 12.94 2.32
CA GLN A 369 -7.59 13.33 2.82
C GLN A 369 -7.15 14.59 2.09
N VAL A 370 -6.65 15.56 2.84
CA VAL A 370 -6.03 16.77 2.29
C VAL A 370 -4.65 16.94 2.89
N GLY A 371 -3.66 17.26 2.10
CA GLY A 371 -2.31 17.30 2.61
C GLY A 371 -1.31 18.06 1.76
N LEU A 372 -0.13 18.19 2.34
CA LEU A 372 1.05 18.76 1.73
C LEU A 372 2.18 17.71 1.77
N ALA A 373 2.95 17.64 0.70
CA ALA A 373 4.17 16.86 0.67
C ALA A 373 5.36 17.74 0.28
N PHE A 374 6.46 17.53 0.97
CA PHE A 374 7.73 18.17 0.72
C PHE A 374 8.78 17.10 0.38
N THR A 375 9.57 17.31 -0.66
CA THR A 375 10.66 16.39 -1.03
C THR A 375 11.94 17.18 -1.28
N TYR A 376 13.01 16.77 -0.63
CA TYR A 376 14.36 17.28 -0.86
C TYR A 376 15.24 16.21 -1.52
N LYS A 377 15.78 16.51 -2.69
CA LYS A 377 16.57 15.59 -3.55
C LYS A 377 18.02 16.06 -3.61
N PHE A 378 18.97 15.17 -3.29
CA PHE A 378 20.39 15.44 -3.47
C PHE A 378 21.05 14.32 -4.28
N LYS A 379 22.08 14.71 -5.03
CA LYS A 379 22.89 13.81 -5.86
C LYS A 379 24.30 13.78 -5.29
N ILE A 380 24.80 12.57 -5.11
CA ILE A 380 26.16 12.32 -4.61
C ILE A 380 26.99 11.66 -5.70
#